data_ba989038ca3a2c4a73d7da77fc829d3e
#
_entry.id   ba989038ca3a2c4a73d7da77fc829d3e
#
_cell.length_a   1.000
_cell.length_b   1.000
_cell.length_c   1.000
_cell.angle_alpha   90.00
_cell.angle_beta   90.00
_cell.angle_gamma   90.00
#
_symmetry.space_group_name_H-M   'P 1'
#
loop_
_entity.id
_entity.type
_entity.pdbx_description
1 polymer ?
#
loop_
_entity_poly.entity_id
_entity_poly.type
_entity_poly.pdbx_seq_one_letter_code
_entity_poly.pdbx_strand_id
1 'polypeptide(L)' 'MAQTSFQLDDGTAQAIEELKKVFNVTSNTAVIRRAIALARIAARNSNADDNSITLLDKDSTPIKVMLGS' A
#
# COMPACT_ATOMS: atom_id res chain seq x y z
N MET A 1 -21.22 -18.60 0.72
CA MET A 1 -20.14 -17.72 0.31
C MET A 1 -19.23 -17.44 1.50
N ALA A 2 -17.96 -17.64 1.31
CA ALA A 2 -17.01 -17.39 2.38
C ALA A 2 -16.80 -15.89 2.57
N GLN A 3 -16.88 -15.45 3.80
CA GLN A 3 -16.54 -14.08 4.15
C GLN A 3 -15.11 -14.05 4.68
N THR A 4 -14.32 -13.17 4.12
CA THR A 4 -12.97 -12.94 4.64
C THR A 4 -13.03 -11.78 5.62
N SER A 5 -12.63 -12.04 6.85
CA SER A 5 -12.51 -10.97 7.84
C SER A 5 -11.05 -10.80 8.20
N PHE A 6 -10.67 -9.55 8.43
CA PHE A 6 -9.32 -9.20 8.85
C PHE A 6 -9.36 -8.71 10.27
N GLN A 7 -8.42 -9.19 11.07
CA GLN A 7 -8.14 -8.54 12.33
C GLN A 7 -7.07 -7.49 12.09
N LEU A 8 -7.43 -6.26 12.33
CA LEU A 8 -6.51 -5.14 12.16
C LEU A 8 -5.97 -4.74 13.53
N ASP A 9 -4.67 -4.66 13.63
CA ASP A 9 -4.07 -4.06 14.81
C ASP A 9 -4.29 -2.53 14.76
N ASP A 10 -3.98 -1.86 15.87
CA ASP A 10 -4.22 -0.42 15.97
C ASP A 10 -3.41 0.36 14.94
N GLY A 11 -2.18 -0.04 14.68
CA GLY A 11 -1.33 0.63 13.70
C GLY A 11 -1.89 0.52 12.29
N THR A 12 -2.36 -0.66 11.91
CA THR A 12 -2.95 -0.87 10.58
C THR A 12 -4.27 -0.12 10.45
N ALA A 13 -5.10 -0.15 11.48
CA ALA A 13 -6.36 0.58 11.47
C ALA A 13 -6.12 2.09 11.32
N GLN A 14 -5.13 2.62 12.01
CA GLN A 14 -4.78 4.03 11.91
C GLN A 14 -4.26 4.37 10.50
N ALA A 15 -3.45 3.50 9.92
CA ALA A 15 -2.95 3.69 8.57
C ALA A 15 -4.10 3.74 7.55
N ILE A 16 -5.10 2.87 7.71
CA ILE A 16 -6.27 2.89 6.84
C ILE A 16 -7.02 4.22 6.97
N GLU A 17 -7.18 4.73 8.18
CA GLU A 17 -7.84 6.03 8.37
C GLU A 17 -7.07 7.17 7.71
N GLU A 18 -5.76 7.16 7.79
CA GLU A 18 -4.92 8.15 7.09
C GLU A 18 -5.07 8.04 5.58
N LEU A 19 -5.09 6.82 5.06
CA LEU A 19 -5.21 6.60 3.62
C LEU A 19 -6.58 6.99 3.08
N LYS A 20 -7.64 6.89 3.89
CA LYS A 20 -8.94 7.42 3.49
C LYS A 20 -8.86 8.89 3.10
N LYS A 21 -8.12 9.65 3.88
CA LYS A 21 -7.94 11.08 3.60
C LYS A 21 -7.11 11.31 2.36
N VAL A 22 -6.01 10.58 2.22
CA VAL A 22 -5.11 10.72 1.07
C VAL A 22 -5.82 10.34 -0.23
N PHE A 23 -6.56 9.24 -0.21
CA PHE A 23 -7.28 8.75 -1.40
C PHE A 23 -8.63 9.44 -1.61
N ASN A 24 -9.06 10.25 -0.64
CA ASN A 24 -10.36 10.93 -0.68
C ASN A 24 -11.51 9.94 -0.80
N VAL A 25 -11.50 8.90 0.02
CA VAL A 25 -12.53 7.87 0.07
C VAL A 25 -13.03 7.72 1.50
N THR A 26 -14.20 7.08 1.66
CA THR A 26 -14.85 6.99 2.96
C THR A 26 -14.96 5.57 3.50
N SER A 27 -14.62 4.55 2.71
CA SER A 27 -14.76 3.18 3.16
C SER A 27 -13.42 2.46 3.20
N ASN A 28 -13.31 1.51 4.12
CA ASN A 28 -12.13 0.65 4.21
C ASN A 28 -11.94 -0.16 2.91
N THR A 29 -13.05 -0.62 2.33
CA THR A 29 -12.99 -1.37 1.06
C THR A 29 -12.36 -0.54 -0.05
N ALA A 30 -12.72 0.74 -0.15
CA ALA A 30 -12.14 1.63 -1.15
C ALA A 30 -10.64 1.82 -0.93
N VAL A 31 -10.20 1.96 0.32
CA VAL A 31 -8.78 2.04 0.64
C VAL A 31 -8.06 0.77 0.20
N ILE A 32 -8.61 -0.39 0.53
CA ILE A 32 -8.00 -1.68 0.18
C ILE A 32 -7.88 -1.84 -1.33
N ARG A 33 -8.92 -1.48 -2.08
CA ARG A 33 -8.88 -1.56 -3.54
C ARG A 33 -7.78 -0.69 -4.14
N ARG A 34 -7.65 0.54 -3.64
CA ARG A 34 -6.60 1.44 -4.12
C ARG A 34 -5.22 0.97 -3.71
N ALA A 35 -5.09 0.45 -2.50
CA ALA A 35 -3.82 -0.11 -2.04
C ALA A 35 -3.40 -1.30 -2.89
N ILE A 36 -4.33 -2.18 -3.24
CA ILE A 36 -4.05 -3.32 -4.10
C ILE A 36 -3.62 -2.86 -5.49
N ALA A 37 -4.30 -1.86 -6.05
CA ALA A 37 -3.93 -1.31 -7.35
C ALA A 37 -2.50 -0.78 -7.33
N LEU A 38 -2.14 -0.04 -6.30
CA LEU A 38 -0.76 0.47 -6.14
C LEU A 38 0.23 -0.67 -5.98
N ALA A 39 -0.12 -1.69 -5.19
CA ALA A 39 0.75 -2.84 -4.97
C ALA A 39 0.99 -3.61 -6.27
N ARG A 40 -0.02 -3.72 -7.13
CA ARG A 40 0.13 -4.39 -8.43
C ARG A 40 1.07 -3.61 -9.35
N ILE A 41 0.96 -2.30 -9.36
CA ILE A 41 1.87 -1.45 -10.13
C ILE A 41 3.30 -1.59 -9.59
N ALA A 42 3.46 -1.57 -8.28
CA ALA A 42 4.76 -1.74 -7.64
C ALA A 42 5.37 -3.10 -7.99
N ALA A 43 4.55 -4.16 -7.95
CA ALA A 43 5.03 -5.50 -8.27
C ALA A 43 5.53 -5.62 -9.71
N ARG A 44 4.83 -4.97 -10.66
CA ARG A 44 5.26 -5.00 -12.07
C ARG A 44 6.55 -4.24 -12.30
N ASN A 45 6.86 -3.27 -11.47
CA ASN A 45 8.03 -2.41 -11.63
C ASN A 45 9.12 -2.72 -10.60
N SER A 46 9.00 -3.83 -9.90
CA SER A 46 9.99 -4.20 -8.89
C SER A 46 11.26 -4.71 -9.54
N ASN A 47 12.37 -4.50 -8.83
CA ASN A 47 13.65 -5.04 -9.22
C ASN A 47 13.65 -6.56 -8.98
N ALA A 48 13.97 -7.33 -10.01
CA ALA A 48 13.94 -8.79 -9.91
C ALA A 48 15.00 -9.35 -8.95
N ASP A 49 16.09 -8.61 -8.75
CA ASP A 49 17.19 -9.10 -7.94
C ASP A 49 16.86 -9.08 -6.44
N ASP A 50 16.21 -8.02 -5.94
CA ASP A 50 15.96 -7.86 -4.52
C ASP A 50 14.50 -7.61 -4.18
N ASN A 51 13.61 -7.66 -5.17
CA ASN A 51 12.17 -7.46 -5.02
C ASN A 51 11.87 -6.12 -4.34
N SER A 52 12.51 -5.08 -4.83
CA SER A 52 12.34 -3.72 -4.31
C SER A 52 11.80 -2.79 -5.39
N ILE A 53 11.24 -1.68 -4.96
CA ILE A 53 10.90 -0.56 -5.83
C ILE A 53 11.61 0.68 -5.32
N THR A 54 11.80 1.63 -6.20
CA THR A 54 12.35 2.94 -5.83
C THR A 54 11.28 3.99 -6.03
N LEU A 55 11.00 4.74 -5.00
CA LEU A 55 10.08 5.86 -5.04
C LEU A 55 10.88 7.15 -4.88
N LEU A 56 10.32 8.23 -5.38
CA LEU A 56 10.87 9.56 -5.10
C LEU A 56 9.98 10.22 -4.07
N ASP A 57 10.58 10.78 -3.02
CA ASP A 57 9.81 11.60 -2.09
C ASP A 57 9.54 12.97 -2.72
N LYS A 58 8.87 13.85 -2.00
CA LYS A 58 8.50 15.15 -2.52
C LYS A 58 9.71 16.05 -2.79
N ASP A 59 10.88 15.73 -2.26
CA ASP A 59 12.14 16.42 -2.52
C ASP A 59 12.96 15.75 -3.61
N SER A 60 12.37 14.77 -4.32
CA SER A 60 13.00 13.97 -5.36
C SER A 60 14.16 13.11 -4.84
N THR A 61 14.14 12.78 -3.55
CA THR A 61 15.13 11.89 -2.96
C THR A 61 14.66 10.43 -3.15
N PRO A 62 15.48 9.54 -3.70
CA PRO A 62 15.09 8.15 -3.88
C PRO A 62 14.88 7.43 -2.56
N ILE A 63 13.79 6.67 -2.48
CA ILE A 63 13.49 5.81 -1.33
C ILE A 63 13.35 4.40 -1.86
N LYS A 64 14.16 3.49 -1.36
CA LYS A 64 14.08 2.08 -1.73
C LYS A 64 13.12 1.36 -0.79
N VAL A 65 12.12 0.70 -1.35
CA VAL A 65 11.11 -0.02 -0.58
C VAL A 65 11.21 -1.50 -0.92
N MET A 66 11.41 -2.32 0.10
CA MET A 66 11.45 -3.77 -0.06
C MET A 66 10.02 -4.29 -0.06
N LEU A 67 9.63 -5.03 -1.09
CA LEU A 67 8.28 -5.57 -1.23
C LEU A 67 8.14 -6.94 -0.58
N GLY A 68 9.24 -7.63 -0.37
CA GLY A 68 9.26 -8.92 0.28
C GLY A 68 10.38 -9.01 1.28
N SER A 69 10.24 -9.95 2.20
CA SER A 69 11.28 -10.18 3.21
C SER A 69 12.12 -11.39 2.87
#